data_a25246d395bd676f79719ca1c7246ac8
#
_entry.id   a25246d395bd676f79719ca1c7246ac8
#
_cell.length_a   1.000
_cell.length_b   1.000
_cell.length_c   1.000
_cell.angle_alpha   90.00
_cell.angle_beta   90.00
_cell.angle_gamma   90.00
#
_symmetry.space_group_name_H-M   'P 1'
#
loop_
_entity.id
_entity.type
_entity.pdbx_description
1 polymer ?
#
loop_
_entity_poly.entity_id
_entity_poly.type
_entity_poly.pdbx_seq_one_letter_code
_entity_poly.pdbx_strand_id
1 'polypeptide(L)'
;MSPRVPHSQAPRTLFEKIWDAHIVQKQSDATPAILYVDLHLVHEVTSAQAFTELRERELTIWAPHRTIATMDHSTPTGLISSSGRGFTSLPVIEADAQFQLDTLERNCKDTGIPLLPLGDERRGIVHVIGPELGLTRPGMTIVCGDSHTSTHGAFGALAFGIGTSQVAQVLATQCLLQNKPKSMQIRVDGRLGPGVTAKDLALALCQRLGTGGATGHVIEYTGSGIRGLSMEERMTVCNMSIEMGARAGLIAPDETTFAFLRSRVRLPATTTWSKEMATWRELPSDEGAVYDALVTLDATEVAPMITYGTNPGMAMPITQPVPNLETIGEGSRRDETQRALRYMGLEAGATLLGTRVEVVFIGSCTNSRLSDLRAAAAVLRDRRVAPWVRMLVVPGSQAVKRAAESEGLDQIFANAGAEWRESGCSMCIAMNGDRLEAGQLAVSTSNRNFEGRQGAGGRTILASPVTAAAAAVTGVITDPRELHGAMA
;
A
#
# COMPACT_ATOMS: atom_id res chain seq x y z
N MET A 1 -40.93 -26.85 -31.28
CA MET A 1 -40.26 -25.72 -30.60
C MET A 1 -38.95 -26.28 -30.09
N SER A 2 -37.86 -25.93 -30.78
CA SER A 2 -36.50 -26.30 -30.31
C SER A 2 -36.17 -25.53 -29.05
N PRO A 3 -35.53 -26.12 -28.05
CA PRO A 3 -35.10 -25.42 -26.85
C PRO A 3 -34.06 -24.39 -27.26
N ARG A 4 -34.27 -23.11 -26.91
CA ARG A 4 -33.25 -22.05 -27.03
C ARG A 4 -32.09 -22.49 -26.11
N VAL A 5 -30.94 -22.78 -26.71
CA VAL A 5 -29.68 -22.92 -26.02
C VAL A 5 -29.41 -21.55 -25.36
N PRO A 6 -29.16 -21.50 -24.05
CA PRO A 6 -28.81 -20.23 -23.43
C PRO A 6 -27.53 -19.72 -24.11
N HIS A 7 -27.56 -18.46 -24.62
CA HIS A 7 -26.36 -17.81 -25.09
C HIS A 7 -25.35 -17.83 -23.96
N SER A 8 -24.26 -18.60 -24.10
CA SER A 8 -23.15 -18.52 -23.16
C SER A 8 -22.66 -17.08 -23.22
N GLN A 9 -22.76 -16.38 -22.12
CA GLN A 9 -22.12 -15.07 -22.01
C GLN A 9 -20.63 -15.26 -22.29
N ALA A 10 -20.02 -14.31 -23.01
CA ALA A 10 -18.58 -14.34 -23.23
C ALA A 10 -17.81 -14.38 -21.89
N PRO A 11 -16.71 -15.13 -21.82
CA PRO A 11 -15.90 -15.20 -20.61
C PRO A 11 -15.48 -13.81 -20.13
N ARG A 12 -15.63 -13.52 -18.83
CA ARG A 12 -15.37 -12.21 -18.24
C ARG A 12 -14.22 -12.28 -17.23
N THR A 13 -13.41 -11.23 -17.17
CA THR A 13 -12.40 -11.04 -16.13
C THR A 13 -13.05 -10.69 -14.78
N LEU A 14 -12.33 -10.89 -13.67
CA LEU A 14 -12.71 -10.43 -12.33
C LEU A 14 -13.07 -8.93 -12.37
N PHE A 15 -12.23 -8.12 -13.02
CA PHE A 15 -12.50 -6.70 -13.19
C PHE A 15 -13.84 -6.43 -13.85
N GLU A 16 -14.12 -7.10 -14.97
CA GLU A 16 -15.39 -6.90 -15.71
C GLU A 16 -16.61 -7.30 -14.91
N LYS A 17 -16.52 -8.40 -14.14
CA LYS A 17 -17.62 -8.84 -13.27
C LYS A 17 -17.94 -7.80 -12.20
N ILE A 18 -16.90 -7.23 -11.54
CA ILE A 18 -17.10 -6.20 -10.53
C ILE A 18 -17.59 -4.91 -11.16
N TRP A 19 -16.97 -4.48 -12.26
CA TRP A 19 -17.37 -3.27 -12.99
C TRP A 19 -18.83 -3.31 -13.40
N ASP A 20 -19.25 -4.36 -14.10
CA ASP A 20 -20.61 -4.49 -14.62
C ASP A 20 -21.66 -4.54 -13.49
N ALA A 21 -21.32 -5.12 -12.33
CA ALA A 21 -22.22 -5.17 -11.19
C ALA A 21 -22.44 -3.80 -10.51
N HIS A 22 -21.55 -2.83 -10.75
CA HIS A 22 -21.61 -1.50 -10.10
C HIS A 22 -21.96 -0.36 -11.06
N ILE A 23 -22.23 -0.65 -12.33
CA ILE A 23 -22.65 0.35 -13.31
C ILE A 23 -24.09 0.79 -13.05
N VAL A 24 -24.25 2.07 -12.70
CA VAL A 24 -25.54 2.75 -12.59
C VAL A 24 -25.98 3.25 -13.98
N GLN A 25 -25.04 3.81 -14.73
CA GLN A 25 -25.23 4.24 -16.12
C GLN A 25 -24.01 3.85 -16.95
N LYS A 26 -24.27 3.21 -18.08
CA LYS A 26 -23.19 2.79 -19.00
C LYS A 26 -22.53 4.00 -19.65
N GLN A 27 -21.24 3.85 -19.93
CA GLN A 27 -20.47 4.80 -20.75
C GLN A 27 -21.05 4.90 -22.15
N SER A 28 -21.01 6.09 -22.72
CA SER A 28 -21.28 6.38 -24.12
C SER A 28 -20.09 7.12 -24.73
N ASP A 29 -20.14 7.40 -26.02
CA ASP A 29 -19.12 8.19 -26.72
C ASP A 29 -18.98 9.61 -26.14
N ALA A 30 -20.05 10.14 -25.56
CA ALA A 30 -20.09 11.51 -25.02
C ALA A 30 -19.94 11.59 -23.50
N THR A 31 -20.13 10.50 -22.76
CA THR A 31 -20.18 10.54 -21.29
C THR A 31 -19.48 9.32 -20.68
N PRO A 32 -18.69 9.50 -19.60
CA PRO A 32 -18.17 8.38 -18.82
C PRO A 32 -19.30 7.59 -18.15
N ALA A 33 -18.99 6.39 -17.70
CA ALA A 33 -19.91 5.59 -16.90
C ALA A 33 -20.14 6.24 -15.53
N ILE A 34 -21.32 6.00 -14.95
CA ILE A 34 -21.58 6.27 -13.54
C ILE A 34 -21.39 4.95 -12.79
N LEU A 35 -20.38 4.91 -11.93
CA LEU A 35 -20.01 3.77 -11.10
C LEU A 35 -20.48 4.00 -9.67
N TYR A 36 -21.22 3.05 -9.10
CA TYR A 36 -21.59 3.06 -7.68
C TYR A 36 -20.37 2.70 -6.81
N VAL A 37 -20.28 3.29 -5.62
CA VAL A 37 -19.19 3.07 -4.66
C VAL A 37 -19.75 2.42 -3.39
N ASP A 38 -19.28 1.22 -3.02
CA ASP A 38 -19.73 0.51 -1.82
C ASP A 38 -19.16 1.07 -0.54
N LEU A 39 -17.88 1.47 -0.57
CA LEU A 39 -17.17 2.00 0.59
C LEU A 39 -16.30 3.19 0.21
N HIS A 40 -16.47 4.27 0.94
CA HIS A 40 -15.62 5.45 0.85
C HIS A 40 -14.75 5.56 2.11
N LEU A 41 -13.44 5.51 1.93
CA LEU A 41 -12.47 5.71 3.00
C LEU A 41 -11.97 7.16 2.96
N VAL A 42 -11.86 7.80 4.13
CA VAL A 42 -11.52 9.23 4.24
C VAL A 42 -10.43 9.42 5.30
N HIS A 43 -9.52 10.34 5.06
CA HIS A 43 -8.51 10.77 6.02
C HIS A 43 -8.30 12.29 5.98
N GLU A 44 -7.51 12.84 6.90
CA GLU A 44 -7.41 14.28 7.14
C GLU A 44 -6.80 15.07 5.97
N VAL A 45 -5.88 14.45 5.18
CA VAL A 45 -5.11 15.21 4.19
C VAL A 45 -5.90 15.62 2.96
N THR A 46 -6.78 14.74 2.45
CA THR A 46 -7.45 14.93 1.15
C THR A 46 -8.93 15.25 1.26
N SER A 47 -9.48 15.39 2.46
CA SER A 47 -10.93 15.53 2.65
C SER A 47 -11.41 16.94 2.95
N ALA A 48 -10.58 17.80 3.55
CA ALA A 48 -11.01 19.12 4.04
C ALA A 48 -11.69 19.98 2.95
N GLN A 49 -11.07 20.06 1.77
CA GLN A 49 -11.61 20.81 0.63
C GLN A 49 -12.91 20.21 0.08
N ALA A 50 -13.03 18.88 0.08
CA ALA A 50 -14.25 18.20 -0.36
C ALA A 50 -15.45 18.57 0.53
N PHE A 51 -15.28 18.60 1.86
CA PHE A 51 -16.32 19.06 2.76
C PHE A 51 -16.65 20.55 2.60
N THR A 52 -15.66 21.38 2.27
CA THR A 52 -15.87 22.79 1.98
C THR A 52 -16.73 22.96 0.72
N GLU A 53 -16.40 22.24 -0.37
CA GLU A 53 -17.18 22.25 -1.60
C GLU A 53 -18.63 21.83 -1.37
N LEU A 54 -18.88 20.80 -0.55
CA LEU A 54 -20.25 20.38 -0.20
C LEU A 54 -21.03 21.50 0.50
N ARG A 55 -20.42 22.18 1.47
CA ARG A 55 -21.05 23.30 2.17
C ARG A 55 -21.36 24.47 1.24
N GLU A 56 -20.43 24.86 0.39
CA GLU A 56 -20.60 25.96 -0.57
C GLU A 56 -21.70 25.68 -1.59
N ARG A 57 -21.93 24.40 -1.91
CA ARG A 57 -23.00 23.97 -2.85
C ARG A 57 -24.27 23.56 -2.14
N GLU A 58 -24.37 23.71 -0.83
CA GLU A 58 -25.52 23.29 -0.01
C GLU A 58 -25.90 21.80 -0.21
N LEU A 59 -24.88 20.94 -0.47
CA LEU A 59 -25.07 19.51 -0.66
C LEU A 59 -24.90 18.75 0.65
N THR A 60 -25.77 17.79 0.89
CA THR A 60 -25.70 16.88 2.03
C THR A 60 -24.98 15.58 1.66
N ILE A 61 -24.43 14.88 2.65
CA ILE A 61 -23.83 13.56 2.44
C ILE A 61 -24.94 12.53 2.24
N TRP A 62 -24.84 11.79 1.14
CA TRP A 62 -25.86 10.83 0.75
C TRP A 62 -25.97 9.62 1.67
N ALA A 63 -24.81 9.00 2.00
CA ALA A 63 -24.75 7.75 2.76
C ALA A 63 -23.59 7.75 3.78
N PRO A 64 -23.71 8.48 4.91
CA PRO A 64 -22.63 8.57 5.91
C PRO A 64 -22.17 7.20 6.42
N HIS A 65 -23.05 6.21 6.49
CA HIS A 65 -22.77 4.84 6.93
C HIS A 65 -21.93 4.01 5.93
N ARG A 66 -21.74 4.49 4.71
CA ARG A 66 -20.85 3.91 3.69
C ARG A 66 -19.50 4.62 3.62
N THR A 67 -19.29 5.58 4.48
CA THR A 67 -18.04 6.31 4.63
C THR A 67 -17.47 6.04 6.00
N ILE A 68 -16.17 5.83 6.10
CA ILE A 68 -15.44 5.78 7.37
C ILE A 68 -14.20 6.63 7.29
N ALA A 69 -13.95 7.41 8.32
CA ALA A 69 -12.78 8.28 8.42
C ALA A 69 -11.80 7.77 9.47
N THR A 70 -10.51 8.00 9.25
CA THR A 70 -9.43 7.73 10.21
C THR A 70 -8.41 8.85 10.17
N MET A 71 -7.71 9.06 11.27
CA MET A 71 -6.56 9.94 11.37
C MET A 71 -5.29 9.11 11.23
N ASP A 72 -4.48 9.33 10.18
CA ASP A 72 -3.34 8.47 9.90
C ASP A 72 -2.06 9.15 9.38
N HIS A 73 -2.18 10.23 8.60
CA HIS A 73 -1.04 10.90 7.94
C HIS A 73 -0.36 11.94 8.82
N SER A 74 -1.16 12.81 9.45
CA SER A 74 -0.71 13.93 10.28
C SER A 74 -0.61 13.57 11.76
N THR A 75 -0.72 12.29 12.08
CA THR A 75 -0.73 11.80 13.46
C THR A 75 0.68 11.69 14.02
N PRO A 76 0.92 12.14 15.28
CA PRO A 76 2.20 11.97 15.92
C PRO A 76 2.50 10.49 16.16
N THR A 77 3.72 10.07 15.87
CA THR A 77 4.24 8.71 16.14
C THR A 77 5.39 8.71 17.16
N GLY A 78 5.68 9.86 17.78
CA GLY A 78 6.74 10.03 18.75
C GLY A 78 6.70 9.04 19.89
N LEU A 79 7.87 8.83 20.56
CA LEU A 79 7.95 7.99 21.75
C LEU A 79 7.10 8.57 22.87
N ILE A 80 6.21 7.75 23.45
CA ILE A 80 5.53 8.11 24.69
C ILE A 80 6.59 7.94 25.80
N SER A 81 6.90 9.05 26.49
CA SER A 81 7.62 8.95 27.76
C SER A 81 6.76 8.12 28.71
N SER A 82 7.27 7.00 29.16
CA SER A 82 6.57 6.04 30.03
C SER A 82 6.39 6.59 31.44
N SER A 83 5.52 7.57 31.61
CA SER A 83 4.93 7.92 32.90
C SER A 83 3.56 7.27 33.00
N GLY A 84 3.57 5.99 33.13
CA GLY A 84 2.62 5.02 33.64
C GLY A 84 1.19 5.42 33.97
N ARG A 85 0.44 6.11 33.09
CA ARG A 85 -1.04 6.24 33.18
C ARG A 85 -1.61 6.66 31.84
N GLY A 86 -2.31 5.74 31.18
CA GLY A 86 -3.26 6.04 30.12
C GLY A 86 -2.70 6.78 28.90
N PHE A 87 -3.25 6.52 27.72
CA PHE A 87 -2.94 7.27 26.52
C PHE A 87 -3.17 8.76 26.73
N THR A 88 -2.14 9.50 27.12
CA THR A 88 -2.14 10.95 27.01
C THR A 88 -1.91 11.26 25.51
N SER A 89 -2.77 12.09 24.95
CA SER A 89 -2.63 12.59 23.60
C SER A 89 -1.19 13.03 23.37
N LEU A 90 -0.49 12.36 22.44
CA LEU A 90 0.80 12.82 21.97
C LEU A 90 0.64 14.24 21.45
N PRO A 91 1.52 15.18 21.82
CA PRO A 91 1.44 16.52 21.29
C PRO A 91 1.66 16.47 19.77
N VAL A 92 0.72 17.00 19.01
CA VAL A 92 0.93 17.26 17.59
C VAL A 92 1.93 18.42 17.49
N ILE A 93 3.07 18.16 16.89
CA ILE A 93 4.20 19.10 16.93
C ILE A 93 3.99 20.26 15.93
N GLU A 94 3.27 20.02 14.83
CA GLU A 94 3.10 20.99 13.75
C GLU A 94 1.65 21.53 13.72
N ALA A 95 1.52 22.86 13.67
CA ALA A 95 0.20 23.53 13.68
C ALA A 95 -0.69 23.10 12.50
N ASP A 96 -0.10 22.90 11.32
CA ASP A 96 -0.83 22.45 10.12
C ASP A 96 -1.38 21.03 10.30
N ALA A 97 -0.61 20.13 10.91
CA ALA A 97 -1.05 18.78 11.23
C ALA A 97 -2.25 18.79 12.20
N GLN A 98 -2.16 19.60 13.28
CA GLN A 98 -3.26 19.77 14.23
C GLN A 98 -4.52 20.32 13.54
N PHE A 99 -4.36 21.35 12.70
CA PHE A 99 -5.47 21.92 11.94
C PHE A 99 -6.18 20.91 11.04
N GLN A 100 -5.43 20.02 10.38
CA GLN A 100 -5.98 18.96 9.54
C GLN A 100 -6.78 17.96 10.36
N LEU A 101 -6.26 17.52 11.52
CA LEU A 101 -6.92 16.58 12.41
C LEU A 101 -8.23 17.18 12.99
N ASP A 102 -8.17 18.42 13.50
CA ASP A 102 -9.34 19.13 14.05
C ASP A 102 -10.41 19.36 12.96
N THR A 103 -9.97 19.64 11.75
CA THR A 103 -10.88 19.85 10.61
C THR A 103 -11.61 18.56 10.23
N LEU A 104 -10.90 17.41 10.19
CA LEU A 104 -11.52 16.11 9.94
C LEU A 104 -12.53 15.78 11.05
N GLU A 105 -12.16 15.95 12.31
CA GLU A 105 -13.03 15.66 13.45
C GLU A 105 -14.32 16.48 13.40
N ARG A 106 -14.22 17.78 13.17
CA ARG A 106 -15.37 18.68 13.00
C ARG A 106 -16.25 18.25 11.84
N ASN A 107 -15.65 17.99 10.65
CA ASN A 107 -16.40 17.57 9.48
C ASN A 107 -17.16 16.25 9.70
N CYS A 108 -16.53 15.28 10.32
CA CYS A 108 -17.17 13.99 10.64
C CYS A 108 -18.32 14.16 11.65
N LYS A 109 -18.11 14.99 12.68
CA LYS A 109 -19.15 15.31 13.67
C LYS A 109 -20.37 15.98 13.04
N ASP A 110 -20.14 16.96 12.18
CA ASP A 110 -21.20 17.73 11.53
C ASP A 110 -22.00 16.90 10.52
N THR A 111 -21.40 15.87 9.95
CA THR A 111 -21.99 15.05 8.88
C THR A 111 -22.42 13.66 9.29
N GLY A 112 -22.11 13.25 10.52
CA GLY A 112 -22.44 11.92 11.03
C GLY A 112 -21.58 10.78 10.44
N ILE A 113 -20.44 11.09 9.79
CA ILE A 113 -19.50 10.09 9.30
C ILE A 113 -18.77 9.48 10.51
N PRO A 114 -18.73 8.14 10.64
CA PRO A 114 -17.92 7.46 11.63
C PRO A 114 -16.43 7.83 11.51
N LEU A 115 -15.83 8.28 12.60
CA LEU A 115 -14.41 8.62 12.68
C LEU A 115 -13.69 7.69 13.68
N LEU A 116 -12.47 7.29 13.31
CA LEU A 116 -11.49 6.67 14.20
C LEU A 116 -10.44 7.73 14.56
N PRO A 117 -10.64 8.50 15.65
CA PRO A 117 -9.78 9.61 16.03
C PRO A 117 -8.48 9.15 16.70
N LEU A 118 -7.62 10.10 17.04
CA LEU A 118 -6.49 9.87 17.95
C LEU A 118 -6.99 9.24 19.25
N GLY A 119 -6.39 8.13 19.69
CA GLY A 119 -6.81 7.40 20.88
C GLY A 119 -7.85 6.29 20.65
N ASP A 120 -8.48 6.19 19.47
CA ASP A 120 -9.31 5.03 19.15
C ASP A 120 -8.42 3.78 18.92
N GLU A 121 -8.74 2.70 19.61
CA GLU A 121 -8.00 1.44 19.53
C GLU A 121 -8.05 0.78 18.14
N ARG A 122 -8.98 1.18 17.29
CA ARG A 122 -9.14 0.70 15.90
C ARG A 122 -8.42 1.59 14.89
N ARG A 123 -7.85 2.72 15.35
CA ARG A 123 -7.16 3.68 14.49
C ARG A 123 -5.91 3.07 13.84
N GLY A 124 -5.59 3.53 12.65
CA GLY A 124 -4.38 3.20 11.92
C GLY A 124 -4.44 3.73 10.49
N ILE A 125 -3.46 3.36 9.71
CA ILE A 125 -3.37 3.71 8.29
C ILE A 125 -4.62 3.21 7.57
N VAL A 126 -5.26 4.07 6.80
CA VAL A 126 -6.56 3.82 6.16
C VAL A 126 -6.60 2.49 5.37
N HIS A 127 -5.50 2.13 4.70
CA HIS A 127 -5.39 0.88 3.92
C HIS A 127 -4.99 -0.34 4.76
N VAL A 128 -4.70 -0.16 6.04
CA VAL A 128 -4.49 -1.23 7.01
C VAL A 128 -5.78 -1.52 7.76
N ILE A 129 -6.47 -0.50 8.25
CA ILE A 129 -7.70 -0.67 9.04
C ILE A 129 -8.88 -1.21 8.22
N GLY A 130 -8.99 -0.86 6.93
CA GLY A 130 -10.07 -1.35 6.07
C GLY A 130 -10.15 -2.88 6.06
N PRO A 131 -9.07 -3.60 5.75
CA PRO A 131 -8.98 -5.05 5.90
C PRO A 131 -9.13 -5.57 7.32
N GLU A 132 -8.48 -4.96 8.30
CA GLU A 132 -8.50 -5.42 9.70
C GLU A 132 -9.89 -5.38 10.34
N LEU A 133 -10.66 -4.35 10.03
CA LEU A 133 -12.02 -4.17 10.53
C LEU A 133 -13.08 -4.93 9.70
N GLY A 134 -12.65 -5.69 8.67
CA GLY A 134 -13.55 -6.44 7.78
C GLY A 134 -14.43 -5.54 6.91
N LEU A 135 -14.02 -4.30 6.68
CA LEU A 135 -14.72 -3.35 5.82
C LEU A 135 -14.49 -3.67 4.34
N THR A 136 -13.31 -4.20 4.01
CA THR A 136 -12.94 -4.65 2.66
C THR A 136 -13.47 -6.05 2.42
N ARG A 137 -14.26 -6.23 1.37
CA ARG A 137 -14.84 -7.53 0.99
C ARG A 137 -14.70 -7.78 -0.51
N PRO A 138 -14.66 -9.05 -0.94
CA PRO A 138 -14.65 -9.39 -2.35
C PRO A 138 -15.84 -8.80 -3.12
N GLY A 139 -15.60 -8.36 -4.32
CA GLY A 139 -16.61 -7.83 -5.23
C GLY A 139 -17.03 -6.39 -4.99
N MET A 140 -16.54 -5.72 -3.94
CA MET A 140 -16.86 -4.31 -3.67
C MET A 140 -16.11 -3.35 -4.57
N THR A 141 -16.66 -2.14 -4.71
CA THR A 141 -15.97 -0.93 -5.18
C THR A 141 -15.59 -0.07 -3.99
N ILE A 142 -14.30 0.29 -3.86
CA ILE A 142 -13.75 1.04 -2.73
C ILE A 142 -12.95 2.24 -3.24
N VAL A 143 -13.19 3.43 -2.69
CA VAL A 143 -12.43 4.62 -3.04
C VAL A 143 -11.91 5.35 -1.81
N CYS A 144 -10.82 6.10 -1.99
CA CYS A 144 -10.22 6.98 -0.99
C CYS A 144 -9.47 8.10 -1.71
N GLY A 145 -9.26 9.21 -1.04
CA GLY A 145 -8.39 10.30 -1.51
C GLY A 145 -6.89 9.96 -1.51
N ASP A 146 -6.52 8.69 -1.44
CA ASP A 146 -5.15 8.17 -1.46
C ASP A 146 -4.96 7.13 -2.58
N SER A 147 -3.86 7.25 -3.32
CA SER A 147 -3.57 6.38 -4.46
C SER A 147 -3.40 4.91 -4.08
N HIS A 148 -2.90 4.61 -2.87
CA HIS A 148 -2.67 3.24 -2.41
C HIS A 148 -3.94 2.50 -1.98
N THR A 149 -5.12 3.07 -2.25
CA THR A 149 -6.42 2.39 -2.15
C THR A 149 -6.44 1.07 -2.92
N SER A 150 -5.59 0.93 -3.95
CA SER A 150 -5.40 -0.33 -4.68
C SER A 150 -5.03 -1.53 -3.78
N THR A 151 -4.54 -1.29 -2.56
CA THR A 151 -4.27 -2.33 -1.54
C THR A 151 -5.47 -3.26 -1.33
N HIS A 152 -6.68 -2.70 -1.33
CA HIS A 152 -7.92 -3.46 -1.09
C HIS A 152 -8.23 -4.46 -2.22
N GLY A 153 -7.61 -4.30 -3.38
CA GLY A 153 -7.71 -5.24 -4.49
C GLY A 153 -7.15 -6.63 -4.19
N ALA A 154 -6.31 -6.78 -3.15
CA ALA A 154 -5.86 -8.06 -2.63
C ALA A 154 -7.00 -8.98 -2.19
N PHE A 155 -8.17 -8.43 -1.94
CA PHE A 155 -9.40 -9.13 -1.55
C PHE A 155 -10.35 -9.38 -2.73
N GLY A 156 -9.99 -9.01 -3.95
CA GLY A 156 -10.89 -9.02 -5.09
C GLY A 156 -11.92 -7.89 -5.04
N ALA A 157 -11.54 -6.73 -4.50
CA ALA A 157 -12.32 -5.50 -4.54
C ALA A 157 -11.75 -4.55 -5.60
N LEU A 158 -12.58 -3.91 -6.42
CA LEU A 158 -12.16 -2.87 -7.34
C LEU A 158 -11.93 -1.58 -6.55
N ALA A 159 -10.67 -1.35 -6.18
CA ALA A 159 -10.29 -0.28 -5.26
C ALA A 159 -9.25 0.65 -5.87
N PHE A 160 -9.48 1.97 -5.80
CA PHE A 160 -8.59 2.95 -6.40
C PHE A 160 -8.68 4.33 -5.77
N GLY A 161 -7.58 5.09 -5.89
CA GLY A 161 -7.49 6.46 -5.44
C GLY A 161 -8.30 7.43 -6.29
N ILE A 162 -8.85 8.48 -5.66
CA ILE A 162 -9.63 9.55 -6.32
C ILE A 162 -9.11 10.93 -5.90
N GLY A 163 -9.30 11.91 -6.76
CA GLY A 163 -8.98 13.30 -6.44
C GLY A 163 -9.98 13.96 -5.50
N THR A 164 -9.59 15.09 -4.89
CA THR A 164 -10.41 15.80 -3.88
C THR A 164 -11.81 16.17 -4.36
N SER A 165 -11.96 16.64 -5.61
CA SER A 165 -13.28 16.94 -6.19
C SER A 165 -14.15 15.69 -6.36
N GLN A 166 -13.51 14.53 -6.62
CA GLN A 166 -14.20 13.24 -6.68
C GLN A 166 -14.58 12.74 -5.29
N VAL A 167 -13.81 13.08 -4.24
CA VAL A 167 -14.19 12.82 -2.84
C VAL A 167 -15.50 13.54 -2.54
N ALA A 168 -15.65 14.83 -2.90
CA ALA A 168 -16.90 15.57 -2.74
C ALA A 168 -18.05 14.93 -3.53
N GLN A 169 -17.80 14.52 -4.76
CA GLN A 169 -18.82 13.84 -5.59
C GLN A 169 -19.31 12.55 -4.93
N VAL A 170 -18.41 11.70 -4.44
CA VAL A 170 -18.78 10.43 -3.79
C VAL A 170 -19.51 10.67 -2.48
N LEU A 171 -19.11 11.65 -1.68
CA LEU A 171 -19.83 12.03 -0.46
C LEU A 171 -21.27 12.47 -0.76
N ALA A 172 -21.47 13.25 -1.83
CA ALA A 172 -22.79 13.76 -2.19
C ALA A 172 -23.69 12.71 -2.86
N THR A 173 -23.15 11.72 -3.58
CA THR A 173 -23.93 10.88 -4.50
C THR A 173 -23.72 9.39 -4.33
N GLN A 174 -22.69 8.97 -3.61
CA GLN A 174 -22.18 7.59 -3.57
C GLN A 174 -21.81 7.01 -4.94
N CYS A 175 -21.59 7.88 -5.92
CA CYS A 175 -21.26 7.51 -7.28
C CYS A 175 -20.06 8.30 -7.82
N LEU A 176 -19.43 7.74 -8.86
CA LEU A 176 -18.25 8.32 -9.49
C LEU A 176 -18.38 8.25 -11.00
N LEU A 177 -18.04 9.35 -11.68
CA LEU A 177 -17.87 9.37 -13.15
C LEU A 177 -16.51 8.75 -13.48
N GLN A 178 -16.50 7.66 -14.26
CA GLN A 178 -15.29 6.92 -14.57
C GLN A 178 -15.34 6.32 -15.97
N ASN A 179 -14.32 6.55 -16.78
CA ASN A 179 -14.12 5.78 -18.01
C ASN A 179 -13.66 4.36 -17.65
N LYS A 180 -14.19 3.35 -18.35
CA LYS A 180 -13.81 1.94 -18.11
C LYS A 180 -12.32 1.77 -18.47
N PRO A 181 -11.47 1.39 -17.50
CA PRO A 181 -10.08 1.05 -17.78
C PRO A 181 -9.97 -0.22 -18.64
N LYS A 182 -8.82 -0.38 -19.29
CA LYS A 182 -8.41 -1.64 -19.88
C LYS A 182 -8.02 -2.66 -18.82
N SER A 183 -7.94 -3.92 -19.18
CA SER A 183 -7.49 -5.01 -18.31
C SER A 183 -6.08 -5.46 -18.66
N MET A 184 -5.24 -5.70 -17.63
CA MET A 184 -3.91 -6.27 -17.77
C MET A 184 -3.76 -7.47 -16.86
N GLN A 185 -3.35 -8.61 -17.40
CA GLN A 185 -2.95 -9.74 -16.59
C GLN A 185 -1.46 -9.69 -16.30
N ILE A 186 -1.08 -9.77 -15.01
CA ILE A 186 0.28 -10.07 -14.60
C ILE A 186 0.29 -11.48 -14.01
N ARG A 187 0.86 -12.42 -14.77
CA ARG A 187 0.98 -13.82 -14.33
C ARG A 187 2.35 -14.05 -13.70
N VAL A 188 2.35 -14.43 -12.43
CA VAL A 188 3.54 -14.79 -11.67
C VAL A 188 3.47 -16.25 -11.30
N ASP A 189 4.35 -17.06 -11.84
CA ASP A 189 4.45 -18.47 -11.51
C ASP A 189 5.73 -18.77 -10.69
N GLY A 190 5.83 -19.94 -10.09
CA GLY A 190 6.94 -20.31 -9.22
C GLY A 190 6.72 -19.90 -7.75
N ARG A 191 7.82 -19.78 -7.01
CA ARG A 191 7.82 -19.41 -5.59
C ARG A 191 9.00 -18.48 -5.29
N LEU A 192 8.79 -17.47 -4.48
CA LEU A 192 9.86 -16.59 -4.00
C LEU A 192 10.91 -17.38 -3.23
N GLY A 193 12.18 -17.08 -3.49
CA GLY A 193 13.33 -17.71 -2.83
C GLY A 193 13.54 -17.21 -1.40
N PRO A 194 14.45 -17.84 -0.64
CA PRO A 194 14.80 -17.39 0.70
C PRO A 194 15.29 -15.93 0.71
N GLY A 195 14.86 -15.14 1.70
CA GLY A 195 15.21 -13.72 1.83
C GLY A 195 14.54 -12.79 0.82
N VAL A 196 13.64 -13.32 -0.02
CA VAL A 196 12.85 -12.56 -1.00
C VAL A 196 11.41 -12.46 -0.52
N THR A 197 10.82 -11.28 -0.59
CA THR A 197 9.47 -10.98 -0.09
C THR A 197 8.56 -10.47 -1.21
N ALA A 198 7.27 -10.30 -0.90
CA ALA A 198 6.33 -9.67 -1.82
C ALA A 198 6.71 -8.23 -2.21
N LYS A 199 7.47 -7.51 -1.37
CA LYS A 199 8.01 -6.19 -1.70
C LYS A 199 9.04 -6.28 -2.82
N ASP A 200 9.90 -7.29 -2.77
CA ASP A 200 10.90 -7.52 -3.83
C ASP A 200 10.22 -7.88 -5.14
N LEU A 201 9.17 -8.73 -5.09
CA LEU A 201 8.34 -9.03 -6.25
C LEU A 201 7.70 -7.76 -6.83
N ALA A 202 7.13 -6.90 -6.00
CA ALA A 202 6.52 -5.65 -6.45
C ALA A 202 7.55 -4.71 -7.08
N LEU A 203 8.75 -4.59 -6.51
CA LEU A 203 9.84 -3.79 -7.07
C LEU A 203 10.37 -4.37 -8.39
N ALA A 204 10.46 -5.70 -8.53
CA ALA A 204 10.82 -6.35 -9.78
C ALA A 204 9.78 -6.07 -10.89
N LEU A 205 8.50 -6.07 -10.55
CA LEU A 205 7.43 -5.69 -11.48
C LEU A 205 7.52 -4.19 -11.85
N CYS A 206 7.79 -3.31 -10.88
CA CYS A 206 8.03 -1.88 -11.15
C CYS A 206 9.25 -1.67 -12.07
N GLN A 207 10.34 -2.41 -11.86
CA GLN A 207 11.52 -2.39 -12.74
C GLN A 207 11.14 -2.79 -14.18
N ARG A 208 10.37 -3.86 -14.31
CA ARG A 208 10.00 -4.43 -15.62
C ARG A 208 9.07 -3.54 -16.43
N LEU A 209 8.06 -2.96 -15.76
CA LEU A 209 7.02 -2.14 -16.39
C LEU A 209 7.36 -0.65 -16.44
N GLY A 210 8.21 -0.19 -15.52
CA GLY A 210 8.40 1.24 -15.28
C GLY A 210 7.18 1.89 -14.62
N THR A 211 7.26 3.19 -14.36
CA THR A 211 6.21 3.96 -13.66
C THR A 211 4.94 4.22 -14.49
N GLY A 212 4.96 3.93 -15.78
CA GLY A 212 3.83 4.18 -16.70
C GLY A 212 3.35 2.95 -17.46
N GLY A 213 3.98 1.78 -17.29
CA GLY A 213 3.70 0.59 -18.11
C GLY A 213 2.29 0.02 -17.98
N ALA A 214 1.61 0.30 -16.89
CA ALA A 214 0.21 -0.11 -16.67
C ALA A 214 -0.78 1.06 -16.71
N THR A 215 -0.38 2.22 -17.26
CA THR A 215 -1.28 3.38 -17.37
C THR A 215 -2.56 3.04 -18.14
N GLY A 216 -3.69 3.43 -17.57
CA GLY A 216 -5.03 3.17 -18.15
C GLY A 216 -5.54 1.74 -17.97
N HIS A 217 -4.82 0.90 -17.21
CA HIS A 217 -5.22 -0.49 -16.94
C HIS A 217 -5.59 -0.72 -15.47
N VAL A 218 -6.44 -1.71 -15.27
CA VAL A 218 -6.58 -2.44 -14.01
C VAL A 218 -5.78 -3.74 -14.15
N ILE A 219 -4.87 -3.99 -13.21
CA ILE A 219 -4.03 -5.20 -13.20
C ILE A 219 -4.78 -6.31 -12.46
N GLU A 220 -4.83 -7.50 -13.03
CA GLU A 220 -5.19 -8.73 -12.33
C GLU A 220 -3.95 -9.62 -12.17
N TYR A 221 -3.52 -9.84 -10.94
CA TYR A 221 -2.40 -10.71 -10.60
C TYR A 221 -2.87 -12.15 -10.51
N THR A 222 -2.20 -13.04 -11.23
CA THR A 222 -2.54 -14.46 -11.35
C THR A 222 -1.28 -15.34 -11.24
N GLY A 223 -1.46 -16.65 -11.31
CA GLY A 223 -0.36 -17.61 -11.29
C GLY A 223 -0.12 -18.24 -9.92
N SER A 224 0.74 -19.27 -9.90
CA SER A 224 1.03 -20.02 -8.68
C SER A 224 1.80 -19.20 -7.64
N GLY A 225 2.66 -18.29 -8.07
CA GLY A 225 3.41 -17.39 -7.20
C GLY A 225 2.48 -16.46 -6.43
N ILE A 226 1.43 -15.93 -7.07
CA ILE A 226 0.43 -15.06 -6.41
C ILE A 226 -0.48 -15.85 -5.45
N ARG A 227 -0.93 -17.03 -5.87
CA ARG A 227 -1.77 -17.88 -5.00
C ARG A 227 -1.07 -18.34 -3.73
N GLY A 228 0.27 -18.52 -3.81
CA GLY A 228 1.10 -18.90 -2.67
C GLY A 228 1.35 -17.79 -1.65
N LEU A 229 1.01 -16.54 -1.95
CA LEU A 229 1.19 -15.40 -1.04
C LEU A 229 0.13 -15.39 0.06
N SER A 230 0.55 -15.00 1.27
CA SER A 230 -0.35 -14.63 2.37
C SER A 230 -1.17 -13.38 2.02
N MET A 231 -2.23 -13.09 2.78
CA MET A 231 -3.03 -11.87 2.53
C MET A 231 -2.22 -10.59 2.68
N GLU A 232 -1.31 -10.52 3.64
CA GLU A 232 -0.46 -9.34 3.84
C GLU A 232 0.51 -9.13 2.67
N GLU A 233 1.07 -10.19 2.13
CA GLU A 233 1.90 -10.15 0.92
C GLU A 233 1.10 -9.75 -0.32
N ARG A 234 -0.14 -10.25 -0.48
CA ARG A 234 -1.05 -9.84 -1.56
C ARG A 234 -1.38 -8.35 -1.46
N MET A 235 -1.60 -7.84 -0.23
CA MET A 235 -1.80 -6.40 0.00
C MET A 235 -0.58 -5.58 -0.41
N THR A 236 0.63 -6.04 -0.17
CA THR A 236 1.87 -5.39 -0.62
C THR A 236 1.95 -5.30 -2.15
N VAL A 237 1.64 -6.39 -2.85
CA VAL A 237 1.64 -6.42 -4.33
C VAL A 237 0.58 -5.47 -4.91
N CYS A 238 -0.66 -5.54 -4.41
CA CYS A 238 -1.74 -4.66 -4.86
C CYS A 238 -1.49 -3.18 -4.50
N ASN A 239 -0.89 -2.90 -3.32
CA ASN A 239 -0.50 -1.56 -2.91
C ASN A 239 0.44 -0.91 -3.94
N MET A 240 1.43 -1.64 -4.42
CA MET A 240 2.45 -1.15 -5.35
C MET A 240 1.98 -1.08 -6.82
N SER A 241 0.77 -1.52 -7.15
CA SER A 241 0.24 -1.47 -8.52
C SER A 241 0.20 -0.06 -9.09
N ILE A 242 -0.11 0.92 -8.25
CA ILE A 242 -0.17 2.33 -8.64
C ILE A 242 1.20 2.89 -9.04
N GLU A 243 2.28 2.30 -8.55
CA GLU A 243 3.65 2.71 -8.87
C GLU A 243 4.07 2.32 -10.29
N MET A 244 3.30 1.44 -10.94
CA MET A 244 3.42 1.10 -12.35
C MET A 244 2.43 1.89 -13.24
N GLY A 245 1.70 2.86 -12.65
CA GLY A 245 0.69 3.66 -13.34
C GLY A 245 -0.68 3.01 -13.46
N ALA A 246 -0.90 1.84 -12.88
CA ALA A 246 -2.19 1.16 -12.91
C ALA A 246 -3.29 1.95 -12.18
N ARG A 247 -4.53 1.78 -12.61
CA ARG A 247 -5.69 2.33 -11.90
C ARG A 247 -5.99 1.57 -10.61
N ALA A 248 -5.82 0.26 -10.63
CA ALA A 248 -5.99 -0.66 -9.50
C ALA A 248 -5.19 -1.95 -9.74
N GLY A 249 -4.93 -2.70 -8.67
CA GLY A 249 -4.44 -4.08 -8.74
C GLY A 249 -5.46 -5.00 -8.08
N LEU A 250 -5.74 -6.15 -8.67
CA LEU A 250 -6.71 -7.13 -8.22
C LEU A 250 -6.06 -8.51 -8.05
N ILE A 251 -6.47 -9.23 -7.03
CA ILE A 251 -6.21 -10.66 -6.86
C ILE A 251 -7.57 -11.34 -6.64
N ALA A 252 -7.86 -12.38 -7.40
CA ALA A 252 -9.10 -13.12 -7.22
C ALA A 252 -9.20 -13.71 -5.81
N PRO A 253 -10.36 -13.56 -5.13
CA PRO A 253 -10.55 -14.10 -3.79
C PRO A 253 -10.51 -15.62 -3.81
N ASP A 254 -9.84 -16.21 -2.83
CA ASP A 254 -9.70 -17.65 -2.65
C ASP A 254 -9.82 -18.04 -1.16
N GLU A 255 -9.51 -19.30 -0.82
CA GLU A 255 -9.59 -19.80 0.56
C GLU A 255 -8.69 -19.01 1.53
N THR A 256 -7.54 -18.46 1.07
CA THR A 256 -6.66 -17.58 1.87
C THR A 256 -7.41 -16.29 2.23
N THR A 257 -8.10 -15.71 1.24
CA THR A 257 -8.93 -14.52 1.44
C THR A 257 -10.09 -14.81 2.41
N PHE A 258 -10.77 -15.93 2.22
CA PHE A 258 -11.93 -16.29 3.06
C PHE A 258 -11.51 -16.58 4.50
N ALA A 259 -10.38 -17.26 4.71
CA ALA A 259 -9.83 -17.51 6.04
C ALA A 259 -9.50 -16.20 6.78
N PHE A 260 -8.87 -15.24 6.08
CA PHE A 260 -8.56 -13.93 6.64
C PHE A 260 -9.82 -13.16 7.06
N LEU A 261 -10.85 -13.16 6.23
CA LEU A 261 -12.09 -12.42 6.47
C LEU A 261 -12.98 -13.05 7.55
N ARG A 262 -12.92 -14.35 7.75
CA ARG A 262 -13.82 -15.09 8.65
C ARG A 262 -13.84 -14.58 10.08
N SER A 263 -12.69 -14.13 10.60
CA SER A 263 -12.59 -13.59 11.97
C SER A 263 -12.84 -12.07 12.06
N ARG A 264 -12.95 -11.38 10.93
CA ARG A 264 -12.98 -9.92 10.86
C ARG A 264 -14.32 -9.37 10.40
N VAL A 265 -14.97 -10.04 9.45
CA VAL A 265 -16.24 -9.58 8.90
C VAL A 265 -17.40 -9.98 9.81
N ARG A 266 -18.19 -8.99 10.22
CA ARG A 266 -19.49 -9.20 10.83
C ARG A 266 -20.55 -9.20 9.75
N LEU A 267 -21.15 -10.35 9.50
CA LEU A 267 -22.23 -10.47 8.53
C LEU A 267 -23.55 -9.96 9.12
N PRO A 268 -24.39 -9.29 8.32
CA PRO A 268 -25.75 -8.95 8.74
C PRO A 268 -26.57 -10.25 8.91
N ALA A 269 -27.60 -10.18 9.76
CA ALA A 269 -28.48 -11.34 10.05
C ALA A 269 -29.21 -11.90 8.80
N THR A 270 -29.22 -11.16 7.71
CA THR A 270 -29.88 -11.53 6.45
C THR A 270 -29.06 -12.48 5.56
N THR A 271 -27.80 -12.76 5.93
CA THR A 271 -26.91 -13.64 5.13
C THR A 271 -26.11 -14.58 6.03
N THR A 272 -25.46 -15.55 5.42
CA THR A 272 -24.58 -16.51 6.10
C THR A 272 -23.23 -16.57 5.42
N TRP A 273 -22.20 -17.03 6.13
CA TRP A 273 -20.87 -17.24 5.56
C TRP A 273 -20.90 -18.13 4.32
N SER A 274 -21.68 -19.22 4.34
CA SER A 274 -21.79 -20.11 3.19
C SER A 274 -22.35 -19.40 1.96
N LYS A 275 -23.33 -18.51 2.15
CA LYS A 275 -23.93 -17.75 1.06
C LYS A 275 -22.95 -16.69 0.50
N GLU A 276 -22.30 -15.93 1.37
CA GLU A 276 -21.30 -14.93 0.96
C GLU A 276 -20.14 -15.60 0.21
N MET A 277 -19.58 -16.69 0.77
CA MET A 277 -18.50 -17.42 0.11
C MET A 277 -18.90 -18.00 -1.24
N ALA A 278 -20.15 -18.47 -1.39
CA ALA A 278 -20.64 -18.95 -2.69
C ALA A 278 -20.62 -17.81 -3.72
N THR A 279 -21.09 -16.62 -3.36
CA THR A 279 -21.05 -15.44 -4.23
C THR A 279 -19.61 -15.03 -4.56
N TRP A 280 -18.71 -15.04 -3.57
CA TRP A 280 -17.31 -14.65 -3.78
C TRP A 280 -16.53 -15.64 -4.67
N ARG A 281 -16.89 -16.92 -4.66
CA ARG A 281 -16.31 -17.95 -5.55
C ARG A 281 -16.70 -17.80 -7.02
N GLU A 282 -17.71 -17.00 -7.33
CA GLU A 282 -18.11 -16.68 -8.71
C GLU A 282 -17.31 -15.51 -9.30
N LEU A 283 -16.55 -14.77 -8.46
CA LEU A 283 -15.81 -13.58 -8.87
C LEU A 283 -14.56 -13.85 -9.73
N PRO A 284 -13.74 -14.91 -9.49
CA PRO A 284 -12.56 -15.15 -10.30
C PRO A 284 -12.87 -15.11 -11.79
N SER A 285 -11.89 -14.66 -12.58
CA SER A 285 -12.01 -14.61 -14.04
C SER A 285 -12.41 -15.96 -14.63
N ASP A 286 -13.31 -15.93 -15.61
CA ASP A 286 -13.77 -17.12 -16.28
C ASP A 286 -12.63 -17.76 -17.09
N GLU A 287 -12.69 -19.08 -17.29
CA GLU A 287 -11.77 -19.73 -18.22
C GLU A 287 -11.96 -19.16 -19.64
N GLY A 288 -10.87 -18.79 -20.28
CA GLY A 288 -10.90 -18.13 -21.58
C GLY A 288 -11.18 -16.62 -21.55
N ALA A 289 -11.23 -15.98 -20.37
CA ALA A 289 -11.28 -14.51 -20.29
C ALA A 289 -10.08 -13.86 -20.98
N VAL A 290 -10.33 -12.77 -21.71
CA VAL A 290 -9.32 -12.08 -22.51
C VAL A 290 -8.92 -10.77 -21.81
N TYR A 291 -7.64 -10.50 -21.77
CA TYR A 291 -7.04 -9.27 -21.25
C TYR A 291 -6.48 -8.44 -22.39
N ASP A 292 -6.49 -7.12 -22.24
CA ASP A 292 -5.91 -6.18 -23.23
C ASP A 292 -4.37 -6.26 -23.26
N ALA A 293 -3.75 -6.67 -22.14
CA ALA A 293 -2.30 -6.85 -22.04
C ALA A 293 -1.95 -8.03 -21.11
N LEU A 294 -0.82 -8.69 -21.40
CA LEU A 294 -0.28 -9.80 -20.62
C LEU A 294 1.20 -9.58 -20.29
N VAL A 295 1.55 -9.77 -19.02
CA VAL A 295 2.94 -9.81 -18.54
C VAL A 295 3.15 -11.09 -17.76
N THR A 296 4.29 -11.74 -17.94
CA THR A 296 4.66 -12.95 -17.20
C THR A 296 5.96 -12.74 -16.43
N LEU A 297 6.05 -13.30 -15.23
CA LEU A 297 7.25 -13.29 -14.39
C LEU A 297 7.40 -14.65 -13.70
N ASP A 298 8.63 -15.14 -13.63
CA ASP A 298 8.97 -16.28 -12.78
C ASP A 298 9.43 -15.78 -11.42
N ALA A 299 8.70 -16.14 -10.36
CA ALA A 299 9.02 -15.75 -9.00
C ALA A 299 10.37 -16.31 -8.51
N THR A 300 10.84 -17.40 -9.10
CA THR A 300 12.13 -18.02 -8.74
C THR A 300 13.34 -17.19 -9.16
N GLU A 301 13.16 -16.30 -10.16
CA GLU A 301 14.20 -15.41 -10.65
C GLU A 301 14.29 -14.10 -9.86
N VAL A 302 13.32 -13.82 -8.97
CA VAL A 302 13.30 -12.59 -8.17
C VAL A 302 14.35 -12.68 -7.07
N ALA A 303 15.23 -11.69 -7.03
CA ALA A 303 16.22 -11.49 -5.96
C ALA A 303 15.74 -10.42 -4.96
N PRO A 304 16.41 -10.23 -3.82
CA PRO A 304 16.19 -9.03 -3.01
C PRO A 304 16.42 -7.77 -3.85
N MET A 305 15.44 -6.84 -3.82
CA MET A 305 15.40 -5.67 -4.68
C MET A 305 15.61 -4.39 -3.88
N ILE A 306 16.30 -3.43 -4.48
CA ILE A 306 16.44 -2.05 -3.98
C ILE A 306 16.25 -1.05 -5.13
N THR A 307 15.91 0.20 -4.79
CA THR A 307 15.93 1.29 -5.78
C THR A 307 17.29 1.99 -5.77
N TYR A 308 17.73 2.43 -6.96
CA TYR A 308 18.94 3.25 -7.13
C TYR A 308 18.62 4.71 -7.49
N GLY A 309 17.36 5.01 -7.77
CA GLY A 309 16.93 6.33 -8.23
C GLY A 309 15.74 6.88 -7.42
N THR A 310 15.01 7.79 -8.04
CA THR A 310 13.97 8.61 -7.40
C THR A 310 12.54 8.14 -7.69
N ASN A 311 12.37 6.93 -8.18
CA ASN A 311 11.05 6.29 -8.33
C ASN A 311 11.17 4.75 -8.26
N PRO A 312 10.08 4.03 -7.98
CA PRO A 312 10.09 2.56 -7.86
C PRO A 312 10.44 1.82 -9.16
N GLY A 313 10.26 2.44 -10.33
CA GLY A 313 10.69 1.87 -11.61
C GLY A 313 12.21 1.81 -11.78
N MET A 314 12.94 2.60 -10.97
CA MET A 314 14.41 2.54 -10.88
C MET A 314 14.86 1.53 -9.81
N ALA A 315 14.28 0.33 -9.82
CA ALA A 315 14.66 -0.77 -8.97
C ALA A 315 15.67 -1.69 -9.68
N MET A 316 16.43 -2.44 -8.87
CA MET A 316 17.39 -3.45 -9.36
C MET A 316 17.60 -4.52 -8.28
N PRO A 317 18.03 -5.73 -8.66
CA PRO A 317 18.58 -6.70 -7.71
C PRO A 317 19.72 -6.09 -6.90
N ILE A 318 19.71 -6.31 -5.59
CA ILE A 318 20.65 -5.68 -4.64
C ILE A 318 22.13 -5.97 -4.99
N THR A 319 22.40 -7.10 -5.63
CA THR A 319 23.75 -7.52 -6.04
C THR A 319 24.19 -6.94 -7.39
N GLN A 320 23.29 -6.30 -8.12
CA GLN A 320 23.64 -5.69 -9.41
C GLN A 320 24.19 -4.28 -9.23
N PRO A 321 25.09 -3.83 -10.13
CA PRO A 321 25.55 -2.46 -10.14
C PRO A 321 24.44 -1.53 -10.67
N VAL A 322 24.51 -0.27 -10.27
CA VAL A 322 23.71 0.83 -10.83
C VAL A 322 23.86 0.83 -12.36
N PRO A 323 22.78 0.96 -13.14
CA PRO A 323 22.85 0.92 -14.59
C PRO A 323 23.87 1.92 -15.15
N ASN A 324 24.69 1.48 -16.10
CA ASN A 324 25.59 2.36 -16.82
C ASN A 324 24.80 3.21 -17.81
N LEU A 325 24.99 4.53 -17.79
CA LEU A 325 24.31 5.46 -18.69
C LEU A 325 24.58 5.19 -20.17
N GLU A 326 25.74 4.58 -20.50
CA GLU A 326 26.07 4.20 -21.88
C GLU A 326 25.20 3.04 -22.40
N THR A 327 24.71 2.18 -21.49
CA THR A 327 23.84 1.06 -21.86
C THR A 327 22.36 1.47 -21.96
N ILE A 328 22.02 2.64 -21.44
CA ILE A 328 20.70 3.25 -21.60
C ILE A 328 20.76 4.10 -22.86
N GLY A 329 20.00 3.75 -23.91
CA GLY A 329 19.95 4.51 -25.16
C GLY A 329 19.70 6.00 -24.91
N GLU A 330 20.10 6.85 -25.84
CA GLU A 330 19.87 8.30 -25.78
C GLU A 330 18.37 8.61 -25.67
N GLY A 331 18.01 9.69 -24.94
CA GLY A 331 16.66 10.18 -24.79
C GLY A 331 16.22 10.36 -23.31
N SER A 332 14.94 10.62 -23.12
CA SER A 332 14.37 11.03 -21.82
C SER A 332 14.69 10.09 -20.67
N ARG A 333 14.78 8.78 -20.91
CA ARG A 333 15.12 7.77 -19.90
C ARG A 333 16.55 7.92 -19.38
N ARG A 334 17.51 8.22 -20.26
CA ARG A 334 18.92 8.48 -19.88
C ARG A 334 19.01 9.75 -19.04
N ASP A 335 18.35 10.83 -19.49
CA ASP A 335 18.35 12.12 -18.78
C ASP A 335 17.69 12.00 -17.40
N GLU A 336 16.59 11.26 -17.28
CA GLU A 336 15.92 10.96 -16.02
C GLU A 336 16.85 10.17 -15.09
N THR A 337 17.48 9.11 -15.59
CA THR A 337 18.43 8.32 -14.80
C THR A 337 19.60 9.17 -14.33
N GLN A 338 20.18 10.00 -15.20
CA GLN A 338 21.29 10.87 -14.84
C GLN A 338 20.90 11.89 -13.75
N ARG A 339 19.70 12.47 -13.82
CA ARG A 339 19.19 13.39 -12.78
C ARG A 339 19.00 12.65 -11.46
N ALA A 340 18.38 11.46 -11.50
CA ALA A 340 18.15 10.64 -10.33
C ALA A 340 19.47 10.25 -9.64
N LEU A 341 20.47 9.78 -10.39
CA LEU A 341 21.78 9.44 -9.85
C LEU A 341 22.47 10.65 -9.21
N ARG A 342 22.39 11.82 -9.84
CA ARG A 342 22.93 13.06 -9.27
C ARG A 342 22.24 13.40 -7.94
N TYR A 343 20.92 13.33 -7.86
CA TYR A 343 20.18 13.56 -6.63
C TYR A 343 20.55 12.55 -5.54
N MET A 344 20.61 11.26 -5.91
CA MET A 344 20.98 10.18 -4.99
C MET A 344 22.46 10.18 -4.58
N GLY A 345 23.31 10.98 -5.27
CA GLY A 345 24.76 10.99 -5.04
C GLY A 345 25.43 9.67 -5.42
N LEU A 346 24.96 9.03 -6.48
CA LEU A 346 25.41 7.73 -6.94
C LEU A 346 26.14 7.85 -8.29
N GLU A 347 27.12 6.99 -8.51
CA GLU A 347 27.81 6.87 -9.79
C GLU A 347 27.23 5.72 -10.61
N ALA A 348 27.11 5.94 -11.92
CA ALA A 348 26.72 4.87 -12.85
C ALA A 348 27.75 3.72 -12.83
N GLY A 349 27.29 2.49 -12.83
CA GLY A 349 28.14 1.28 -12.75
C GLY A 349 28.64 0.95 -11.34
N ALA A 350 28.39 1.78 -10.33
CA ALA A 350 28.81 1.49 -8.95
C ALA A 350 27.90 0.44 -8.29
N THR A 351 28.45 -0.36 -7.37
CA THR A 351 27.65 -1.20 -6.49
C THR A 351 27.09 -0.38 -5.34
N LEU A 352 25.84 -0.67 -4.93
CA LEU A 352 25.25 -0.09 -3.72
C LEU A 352 25.55 -0.89 -2.46
N LEU A 353 25.95 -2.17 -2.59
CA LEU A 353 26.41 -2.97 -1.44
C LEU A 353 27.56 -2.27 -0.73
N GLY A 354 27.50 -2.21 0.59
CA GLY A 354 28.49 -1.54 1.43
C GLY A 354 28.30 0.00 1.54
N THR A 355 27.33 0.60 0.83
CA THR A 355 27.02 2.03 0.98
C THR A 355 26.46 2.31 2.37
N ARG A 356 27.04 3.30 3.07
CA ARG A 356 26.61 3.72 4.41
C ARG A 356 25.18 4.23 4.43
N VAL A 357 24.43 3.85 5.45
CA VAL A 357 23.02 4.25 5.69
C VAL A 357 22.94 4.98 7.02
N GLU A 358 22.25 6.10 7.08
CA GLU A 358 22.03 6.89 8.30
C GLU A 358 20.67 6.64 8.94
N VAL A 359 19.65 6.29 8.14
CA VAL A 359 18.28 6.08 8.63
C VAL A 359 17.71 4.79 8.06
N VAL A 360 16.99 4.03 8.88
CA VAL A 360 16.17 2.90 8.44
C VAL A 360 14.74 3.12 8.89
N PHE A 361 13.80 2.98 7.97
CA PHE A 361 12.38 3.11 8.25
C PHE A 361 11.61 1.84 7.86
N ILE A 362 10.96 1.22 8.86
CA ILE A 362 10.01 0.14 8.66
C ILE A 362 8.62 0.66 9.02
N GLY A 363 7.73 0.72 8.04
CA GLY A 363 6.42 1.33 8.17
C GLY A 363 5.69 1.45 6.84
N SER A 364 4.76 2.38 6.73
CA SER A 364 3.93 2.64 5.54
C SER A 364 2.79 1.63 5.35
N CYS A 365 1.75 2.01 4.62
CA CYS A 365 0.66 1.09 4.24
C CYS A 365 1.16 -0.12 3.43
N THR A 366 2.36 -0.07 2.88
CA THR A 366 2.98 -1.16 2.13
C THR A 366 3.46 -2.28 3.05
N ASN A 367 4.27 -1.95 4.07
CA ASN A 367 4.96 -2.92 4.93
C ASN A 367 5.02 -2.49 6.40
N SER A 368 3.87 -2.45 7.03
CA SER A 368 3.72 -2.15 8.46
C SER A 368 2.78 -3.12 9.18
N ARG A 369 2.49 -4.26 8.54
CA ARG A 369 1.63 -5.31 9.08
C ARG A 369 2.42 -6.24 9.98
N LEU A 370 1.71 -7.07 10.74
CA LEU A 370 2.33 -7.94 11.74
C LEU A 370 3.37 -8.90 11.14
N SER A 371 3.11 -9.45 9.95
CA SER A 371 4.07 -10.30 9.24
C SER A 371 5.35 -9.56 8.84
N ASP A 372 5.24 -8.29 8.42
CA ASP A 372 6.41 -7.45 8.10
C ASP A 372 7.28 -7.21 9.34
N LEU A 373 6.62 -6.90 10.47
CA LEU A 373 7.30 -6.68 11.75
C LEU A 373 7.98 -7.97 12.27
N ARG A 374 7.30 -9.12 12.14
CA ARG A 374 7.91 -10.42 12.48
C ARG A 374 9.14 -10.72 11.63
N ALA A 375 9.06 -10.48 10.32
CA ALA A 375 10.18 -10.70 9.40
C ALA A 375 11.39 -9.82 9.74
N ALA A 376 11.16 -8.54 10.00
CA ALA A 376 12.20 -7.61 10.42
C ALA A 376 12.78 -7.95 11.79
N ALA A 377 11.92 -8.29 12.77
CA ALA A 377 12.35 -8.70 14.12
C ALA A 377 13.20 -9.98 14.10
N ALA A 378 12.92 -10.91 13.20
CA ALA A 378 13.74 -12.12 13.04
C ALA A 378 15.18 -11.80 12.63
N VAL A 379 15.38 -10.78 11.78
CA VAL A 379 16.72 -10.31 11.40
C VAL A 379 17.41 -9.60 12.56
N LEU A 380 16.68 -8.87 13.40
CA LEU A 380 17.22 -8.06 14.50
C LEU A 380 17.44 -8.86 15.80
N ARG A 381 16.87 -10.05 15.91
CA ARG A 381 16.99 -10.88 17.12
C ARG A 381 18.45 -11.13 17.45
N ASP A 382 18.83 -10.86 18.70
CA ASP A 382 20.20 -10.99 19.26
C ASP A 382 21.26 -10.15 18.53
N ARG A 383 20.82 -9.12 17.78
CA ARG A 383 21.70 -8.19 17.07
C ARG A 383 21.43 -6.75 17.51
N ARG A 384 22.33 -5.85 17.15
CA ARG A 384 22.22 -4.42 17.41
C ARG A 384 22.17 -3.64 16.12
N VAL A 385 21.38 -2.59 16.11
CA VAL A 385 21.42 -1.54 15.08
C VAL A 385 22.79 -0.86 15.15
N ALA A 386 23.39 -0.61 13.99
CA ALA A 386 24.69 0.07 13.91
C ALA A 386 24.63 1.44 14.61
N PRO A 387 25.67 1.84 15.37
CA PRO A 387 25.60 3.01 16.27
C PRO A 387 25.27 4.35 15.57
N TRP A 388 25.52 4.45 14.27
CA TRP A 388 25.26 5.65 13.49
C TRP A 388 23.93 5.60 12.73
N VAL A 389 23.16 4.50 12.85
CA VAL A 389 21.88 4.33 12.19
C VAL A 389 20.75 4.66 13.15
N ARG A 390 19.88 5.57 12.74
CA ARG A 390 18.59 5.78 13.39
C ARG A 390 17.56 4.86 12.75
N MET A 391 17.01 3.91 13.51
CA MET A 391 15.99 2.99 13.00
C MET A 391 14.63 3.29 13.60
N LEU A 392 13.63 3.58 12.76
CA LEU A 392 12.24 3.77 13.16
C LEU A 392 11.39 2.57 12.72
N VAL A 393 10.60 2.04 13.66
CA VAL A 393 9.64 0.95 13.39
C VAL A 393 8.25 1.43 13.77
N VAL A 394 7.39 1.55 12.76
CA VAL A 394 6.05 2.15 12.88
C VAL A 394 4.98 1.14 12.49
N PRO A 395 4.22 0.60 13.45
CA PRO A 395 3.09 -0.29 13.17
C PRO A 395 2.00 0.39 12.33
N GLY A 396 1.33 -0.35 11.47
CA GLY A 396 0.32 0.20 10.56
C GLY A 396 -1.01 0.57 11.23
N SER A 397 -1.30 0.00 12.40
CA SER A 397 -2.50 0.28 13.17
C SER A 397 -2.26 0.03 14.66
N GLN A 398 -3.17 0.52 15.49
CA GLN A 398 -3.16 0.21 16.92
C GLN A 398 -3.38 -1.30 17.18
N ALA A 399 -4.11 -1.98 16.32
CA ALA A 399 -4.30 -3.42 16.41
C ALA A 399 -3.00 -4.18 16.10
N VAL A 400 -2.28 -3.80 15.04
CA VAL A 400 -0.94 -4.36 14.72
C VAL A 400 0.03 -4.09 15.86
N LYS A 401 0.04 -2.86 16.40
CA LYS A 401 0.93 -2.50 17.52
C LYS A 401 0.70 -3.41 18.72
N ARG A 402 -0.55 -3.54 19.18
CA ARG A 402 -0.87 -4.43 20.31
C ARG A 402 -0.53 -5.90 20.04
N ALA A 403 -0.80 -6.38 18.82
CA ALA A 403 -0.44 -7.75 18.45
C ALA A 403 1.07 -7.97 18.47
N ALA A 404 1.87 -7.03 17.95
CA ALA A 404 3.32 -7.07 17.97
C ALA A 404 3.87 -7.05 19.42
N GLU A 405 3.31 -6.18 20.28
CA GLU A 405 3.68 -6.09 21.71
C GLU A 405 3.31 -7.38 22.46
N SER A 406 2.15 -7.99 22.15
CA SER A 406 1.77 -9.27 22.78
C SER A 406 2.70 -10.43 22.40
N GLU A 407 3.41 -10.33 21.28
CA GLU A 407 4.41 -11.28 20.82
C GLU A 407 5.84 -10.91 21.28
N GLY A 408 6.02 -9.78 21.96
CA GLY A 408 7.32 -9.27 22.42
C GLY A 408 8.20 -8.72 21.29
N LEU A 409 7.63 -8.38 20.13
CA LEU A 409 8.40 -7.83 19.01
C LEU A 409 8.95 -6.43 19.34
N ASP A 410 8.19 -5.62 20.07
CA ASP A 410 8.63 -4.33 20.60
C ASP A 410 9.92 -4.43 21.41
N GLN A 411 10.03 -5.49 22.26
CA GLN A 411 11.22 -5.75 23.05
C GLN A 411 12.42 -6.13 22.17
N ILE A 412 12.20 -6.90 21.09
CA ILE A 412 13.27 -7.23 20.14
C ILE A 412 13.78 -5.96 19.46
N PHE A 413 12.88 -5.09 18.98
CA PHE A 413 13.24 -3.82 18.35
C PHE A 413 13.97 -2.88 19.33
N ALA A 414 13.43 -2.70 20.53
CA ALA A 414 14.02 -1.85 21.56
C ALA A 414 15.41 -2.38 22.01
N ASN A 415 15.54 -3.68 22.23
CA ASN A 415 16.81 -4.30 22.58
C ASN A 415 17.86 -4.17 21.47
N ALA A 416 17.44 -4.19 20.21
CA ALA A 416 18.31 -3.92 19.07
C ALA A 416 18.75 -2.45 19.01
N GLY A 417 18.05 -1.53 19.65
CA GLY A 417 18.29 -0.08 19.61
C GLY A 417 17.44 0.67 18.57
N ALA A 418 16.36 0.05 18.09
CA ALA A 418 15.39 0.71 17.21
C ALA A 418 14.35 1.48 18.03
N GLU A 419 13.79 2.54 17.42
CA GLU A 419 12.68 3.32 17.97
C GLU A 419 11.35 2.61 17.68
N TRP A 420 10.71 2.01 18.69
CA TRP A 420 9.34 1.50 18.59
C TRP A 420 8.37 2.65 18.71
N ARG A 421 7.57 2.88 17.66
CA ARG A 421 6.77 4.09 17.50
C ARG A 421 5.27 3.82 17.63
N GLU A 422 4.47 4.87 17.73
CA GLU A 422 3.02 4.81 17.62
C GLU A 422 2.60 4.58 16.16
N SER A 423 1.39 4.00 15.95
CA SER A 423 0.89 3.72 14.61
C SER A 423 0.57 4.97 13.82
N GLY A 424 0.88 4.96 12.53
CA GLY A 424 0.62 6.06 11.59
C GLY A 424 1.47 5.97 10.33
N CYS A 425 1.35 6.95 9.45
CA CYS A 425 2.14 7.01 8.21
C CYS A 425 3.58 7.44 8.43
N SER A 426 3.86 8.29 9.45
CA SER A 426 5.22 8.70 9.85
C SER A 426 6.07 9.18 8.66
N MET A 427 7.30 8.73 8.55
CA MET A 427 8.24 9.08 7.48
C MET A 427 7.77 8.69 6.07
N CYS A 428 6.71 7.88 5.89
CA CYS A 428 6.23 7.56 4.55
C CYS A 428 5.91 8.80 3.72
N ILE A 429 5.39 9.85 4.36
CA ILE A 429 5.08 11.14 3.73
C ILE A 429 5.69 12.34 4.50
N ALA A 430 6.25 12.10 5.67
CA ALA A 430 6.93 13.09 6.51
C ALA A 430 6.07 14.32 6.89
N MET A 431 4.78 14.11 7.18
CA MET A 431 3.83 15.17 7.57
C MET A 431 3.68 15.35 9.07
N ASN A 432 4.34 14.54 9.90
CA ASN A 432 4.19 14.53 11.36
C ASN A 432 5.49 14.84 12.12
N GLY A 433 6.48 15.45 11.46
CA GLY A 433 7.79 15.75 12.04
C GLY A 433 8.81 14.62 11.92
N ASP A 434 8.43 13.39 11.61
CA ASP A 434 9.35 12.30 11.26
C ASP A 434 9.87 12.48 9.84
N ARG A 435 11.08 13.03 9.69
CA ARG A 435 11.66 13.33 8.38
C ARG A 435 13.17 13.10 8.37
N LEU A 436 13.70 12.96 7.15
CA LEU A 436 15.13 12.96 6.89
C LEU A 436 15.66 14.38 6.90
N GLU A 437 16.89 14.52 7.35
CA GLU A 437 17.68 15.73 7.13
C GLU A 437 18.31 15.71 5.74
N ALA A 438 18.63 16.91 5.23
CA ALA A 438 19.26 17.05 3.93
C ALA A 438 20.59 16.26 3.87
N GLY A 439 20.75 15.46 2.81
CA GLY A 439 21.94 14.64 2.61
C GLY A 439 21.91 13.26 3.27
N GLN A 440 20.99 12.99 4.21
CA GLN A 440 20.85 11.64 4.77
C GLN A 440 20.37 10.64 3.73
N LEU A 441 20.91 9.42 3.80
CA LEU A 441 20.47 8.27 3.03
C LEU A 441 19.67 7.31 3.92
N ALA A 442 18.43 7.03 3.51
CA ALA A 442 17.57 6.07 4.18
C ALA A 442 17.35 4.81 3.36
N VAL A 443 17.24 3.65 4.05
CA VAL A 443 16.59 2.45 3.54
C VAL A 443 15.19 2.35 4.13
N SER A 444 14.18 2.25 3.28
CA SER A 444 12.79 2.43 3.67
C SER A 444 11.86 1.40 3.05
N THR A 445 10.89 0.93 3.83
CA THR A 445 9.82 0.06 3.32
C THR A 445 8.64 0.82 2.74
N SER A 446 8.74 2.13 2.59
CA SER A 446 7.75 2.98 1.92
C SER A 446 7.49 2.53 0.47
N ASN A 447 6.47 3.10 -0.13
CA ASN A 447 6.07 2.80 -1.51
C ASN A 447 6.65 3.77 -2.53
N ARG A 448 7.06 4.98 -2.14
CA ARG A 448 7.59 6.05 -3.00
C ARG A 448 8.83 6.68 -2.42
N ASN A 449 9.72 7.11 -3.30
CA ASN A 449 10.99 7.75 -2.95
C ASN A 449 11.37 8.91 -3.88
N PHE A 450 10.39 9.65 -4.40
CA PHE A 450 10.70 10.83 -5.19
C PHE A 450 11.42 11.88 -4.33
N GLU A 451 12.11 12.81 -5.00
CA GLU A 451 12.91 13.86 -4.37
C GLU A 451 12.13 14.59 -3.27
N GLY A 452 12.68 14.62 -2.06
CA GLY A 452 12.07 15.28 -0.91
C GLY A 452 10.90 14.55 -0.23
N ARG A 453 10.50 13.35 -0.69
CA ARG A 453 9.34 12.61 -0.15
C ARG A 453 9.41 12.39 1.36
N GLN A 454 10.57 12.03 1.88
CA GLN A 454 10.79 11.77 3.31
C GLN A 454 11.52 12.90 4.03
N GLY A 455 11.61 14.07 3.42
CA GLY A 455 12.30 15.26 3.92
C GLY A 455 13.10 15.96 2.81
N ALA A 456 13.12 17.29 2.83
CA ALA A 456 13.80 18.07 1.80
C ALA A 456 15.31 17.74 1.73
N GLY A 457 15.80 17.32 0.56
CA GLY A 457 17.19 16.90 0.35
C GLY A 457 17.54 15.52 0.94
N GLY A 458 16.60 14.82 1.55
CA GLY A 458 16.75 13.43 2.00
C GLY A 458 16.71 12.47 0.81
N ARG A 459 17.50 11.39 0.87
CA ARG A 459 17.62 10.37 -0.17
C ARG A 459 17.09 9.04 0.34
N THR A 460 16.25 8.38 -0.45
CA THR A 460 15.57 7.15 0.00
C THR A 460 15.75 6.02 -0.98
N ILE A 461 16.22 4.89 -0.48
CA ILE A 461 16.26 3.59 -1.16
C ILE A 461 15.08 2.77 -0.67
N LEU A 462 14.20 2.35 -1.57
CA LEU A 462 13.12 1.43 -1.24
C LEU A 462 13.66 0.00 -1.14
N ALA A 463 13.22 -0.72 -0.11
CA ALA A 463 13.61 -2.11 0.12
C ALA A 463 12.51 -2.86 0.87
N SER A 464 12.66 -4.19 0.97
CA SER A 464 11.81 -5.04 1.80
C SER A 464 12.13 -4.88 3.30
N PRO A 465 11.21 -5.29 4.21
CA PRO A 465 11.45 -5.25 5.65
C PRO A 465 12.71 -6.00 6.08
N VAL A 466 13.00 -7.14 5.47
CA VAL A 466 14.19 -7.94 5.79
C VAL A 466 15.47 -7.26 5.31
N THR A 467 15.47 -6.66 4.12
CA THR A 467 16.60 -5.89 3.60
C THR A 467 16.83 -4.62 4.42
N ALA A 468 15.77 -3.92 4.81
CA ALA A 468 15.85 -2.74 5.67
C ALA A 468 16.43 -3.10 7.05
N ALA A 469 15.98 -4.21 7.67
CA ALA A 469 16.51 -4.69 8.94
C ALA A 469 17.99 -5.12 8.82
N ALA A 470 18.39 -5.77 7.71
CA ALA A 470 19.77 -6.10 7.45
C ALA A 470 20.66 -4.86 7.36
N ALA A 471 20.21 -3.84 6.63
CA ALA A 471 20.90 -2.56 6.53
C ALA A 471 21.02 -1.84 7.89
N ALA A 472 20.00 -1.96 8.76
CA ALA A 472 20.07 -1.40 10.11
C ALA A 472 21.15 -2.05 10.96
N VAL A 473 21.28 -3.38 10.91
CA VAL A 473 22.27 -4.13 11.69
C VAL A 473 23.70 -3.82 11.24
N THR A 474 23.95 -3.82 9.94
CA THR A 474 25.30 -3.63 9.38
C THR A 474 25.68 -2.16 9.25
N GLY A 475 24.71 -1.24 9.21
CA GLY A 475 24.91 0.19 8.95
C GLY A 475 25.23 0.53 7.51
N VAL A 476 25.11 -0.46 6.60
CA VAL A 476 25.36 -0.33 5.17
C VAL A 476 24.30 -1.11 4.38
N ILE A 477 24.15 -0.82 3.11
CA ILE A 477 23.30 -1.62 2.21
C ILE A 477 23.88 -3.04 2.15
N THR A 478 23.08 -4.03 2.55
CA THR A 478 23.50 -5.42 2.70
C THR A 478 22.46 -6.37 2.15
N ASP A 479 22.90 -7.38 1.42
CA ASP A 479 22.02 -8.47 0.99
C ASP A 479 21.53 -9.25 2.23
N PRO A 480 20.20 -9.30 2.50
CA PRO A 480 19.70 -9.95 3.70
C PRO A 480 20.05 -11.44 3.76
N ARG A 481 20.33 -12.07 2.63
CA ARG A 481 20.74 -13.48 2.56
C ARG A 481 22.12 -13.75 3.20
N GLU A 482 22.98 -12.75 3.28
CA GLU A 482 24.29 -12.84 3.93
C GLU A 482 24.19 -12.95 5.47
N LEU A 483 23.07 -12.48 6.06
CA LEU A 483 22.81 -12.57 7.49
C LEU A 483 22.12 -13.89 7.88
N HIS A 484 21.99 -14.83 6.97
CA HIS A 484 21.23 -16.07 7.08
C HIS A 484 21.87 -17.19 7.90
N GLY A 485 22.44 -16.89 9.06
CA GLY A 485 22.52 -17.90 10.12
C GLY A 485 21.25 -17.99 10.98
N ALA A 486 20.20 -17.19 10.71
CA ALA A 486 19.11 -16.91 11.64
C ALA A 486 17.68 -16.99 11.05
N MET A 487 17.50 -17.45 9.82
CA MET A 487 16.16 -17.62 9.20
C MET A 487 15.83 -19.09 8.90
N ALA A 488 16.43 -20.02 9.64
CA ALA A 488 16.08 -21.45 9.62
C ALA A 488 15.03 -21.77 10.69
#